data_0646a18a353b03c3b81988bd17a13d14
#
_entry.id   0646a18a353b03c3b81988bd17a13d14
#
_cell.length_a   1.000
_cell.length_b   1.000
_cell.length_c   1.000
_cell.angle_alpha   90.00
_cell.angle_beta   90.00
_cell.angle_gamma   90.00
#
_symmetry.space_group_name_H-M   'P 1'
#
loop_
_entity.id
_entity.type
_entity.pdbx_description
1 polymer ?
#
loop_
_entity_poly.entity_id
_entity_poly.type
_entity_poly.pdbx_seq_one_letter_code
_entity_poly.pdbx_strand_id
1 'polypeptide(L)'
;MLKKLSKYMKGLWGLAAISAAGMIVEAICELALPSLANSIYQKVGTAASPESVRTAVILSGLGMLALALLGLFGGVVTMKTSANVSQRFAYRLRGDMYRKISHFSFKNIDQFSTASLTTRMTNDVTTLQNVVMMCLRILVRVPALAVVAACFAVSINPKMSAMLLILLPILIVVVACILKFGFPMFQKMQKKIDNVNRVVQENLIGMRVVKAYVREDREKDKFHDASDDLAAQGAKAAGLIVTVMPVMMLMLNAVVVFVYYKGALEANAGVMEVGQISVFASYVIQILMNLMMISMMLLQLARGKACGDRVVEVLDTEIDITNPQNPYLPENPKGGVEFRDVSFKYNTEGHGDDILEHISFTAKPGQIIGIVGGTGCGKSSLVNLIPRLYDATQGQVLIDGVDVRKYDLTALREMIGVVLQKNVLFSGTIKENIRWGKKDATDEEIVAACQAAQAHDFVLAQPKGYDTDLSQGGLNLSGGQKQRLCIARAMIKHPKILILDDSTSAVDTATEAKIRESFYKNFKDTTVFIIAQRVSSVQAADQILVLDDGQIKGIGTHEQLLADNEIYKEIVTTQAKGVSE
;
A
#
# COMPACT_ATOMS: atom_id res chain seq x y z
N MET A 1 -3.44 17.21 -4.17
CA MET A 1 -2.52 16.16 -4.63
C MET A 1 -1.22 16.71 -5.25
N LEU A 2 -1.23 17.32 -6.46
CA LEU A 2 -0.01 17.71 -7.21
C LEU A 2 0.97 18.57 -6.39
N LYS A 3 0.49 19.61 -5.69
CA LYS A 3 1.32 20.47 -4.83
C LYS A 3 2.06 19.70 -3.72
N LYS A 4 1.45 18.65 -3.15
CA LYS A 4 2.06 17.83 -2.09
C LYS A 4 3.08 16.86 -2.68
N LEU A 5 2.76 16.22 -3.81
CA LEU A 5 3.67 15.30 -4.47
C LEU A 5 4.87 16.00 -5.14
N SER A 6 4.70 17.26 -5.60
CA SER A 6 5.82 18.05 -6.15
C SER A 6 6.95 18.32 -5.14
N LYS A 7 6.66 18.27 -3.83
CA LYS A 7 7.68 18.35 -2.76
C LYS A 7 8.78 17.29 -2.95
N TYR A 8 8.42 16.10 -3.41
CA TYR A 8 9.37 14.99 -3.63
C TYR A 8 10.24 15.16 -4.88
N MET A 9 9.87 16.11 -5.76
CA MET A 9 10.69 16.52 -6.91
C MET A 9 11.76 17.57 -6.54
N LYS A 10 11.71 18.14 -5.35
CA LYS A 10 12.69 19.17 -4.89
C LYS A 10 14.11 18.61 -4.98
N GLY A 11 15.01 19.37 -5.66
CA GLY A 11 16.38 18.95 -5.94
C GLY A 11 16.55 17.93 -7.07
N LEU A 12 15.46 17.50 -7.75
CA LEU A 12 15.50 16.65 -8.93
C LEU A 12 15.23 17.42 -10.24
N TRP A 13 14.84 18.70 -10.14
CA TRP A 13 14.50 19.55 -11.29
C TRP A 13 15.65 19.72 -12.27
N GLY A 14 16.91 19.77 -11.81
CA GLY A 14 18.08 19.82 -12.70
C GLY A 14 18.19 18.57 -13.58
N LEU A 15 18.02 17.37 -13.01
CA LEU A 15 17.99 16.13 -13.79
C LEU A 15 16.78 16.05 -14.72
N ALA A 16 15.63 16.57 -14.28
CA ALA A 16 14.42 16.67 -15.11
C ALA A 16 14.65 17.59 -16.32
N ALA A 17 15.34 18.72 -16.13
CA ALA A 17 15.72 19.65 -17.21
C ALA A 17 16.70 18.99 -18.21
N ILE A 18 17.68 18.23 -17.72
CA ILE A 18 18.59 17.46 -18.58
C ILE A 18 17.82 16.42 -19.40
N SER A 19 16.85 15.73 -18.78
CA SER A 19 15.96 14.79 -19.48
C SER A 19 15.18 15.50 -20.60
N ALA A 20 14.61 16.67 -20.30
CA ALA A 20 13.87 17.47 -21.28
C ALA A 20 14.77 17.96 -22.44
N ALA A 21 15.98 18.43 -22.13
CA ALA A 21 16.93 18.86 -23.13
C ALA A 21 17.36 17.71 -24.07
N GLY A 22 17.67 16.53 -23.50
CA GLY A 22 18.00 15.34 -24.29
C GLY A 22 16.86 14.92 -25.20
N MET A 23 15.61 15.01 -24.73
CA MET A 23 14.42 14.72 -25.53
C MET A 23 14.21 15.70 -26.68
N ILE A 24 14.46 16.98 -26.46
CA ILE A 24 14.38 18.01 -27.51
C ILE A 24 15.46 17.76 -28.58
N VAL A 25 16.69 17.43 -28.16
CA VAL A 25 17.77 17.08 -29.11
C VAL A 25 17.39 15.86 -29.94
N GLU A 26 16.87 14.79 -29.31
CA GLU A 26 16.39 13.59 -30.00
C GLU A 26 15.30 13.95 -31.04
N ALA A 27 14.32 14.78 -30.65
CA ALA A 27 13.22 15.22 -31.52
C ALA A 27 13.73 16.03 -32.74
N ILE A 28 14.69 16.93 -32.52
CA ILE A 28 15.27 17.72 -33.62
C ILE A 28 16.04 16.81 -34.58
N CYS A 29 16.86 15.88 -34.06
CA CYS A 29 17.61 14.94 -34.88
C CYS A 29 16.69 14.04 -35.72
N GLU A 30 15.59 13.52 -35.09
CA GLU A 30 14.62 12.66 -35.76
C GLU A 30 13.95 13.38 -36.93
N LEU A 31 13.56 14.65 -36.75
CA LEU A 31 12.88 15.44 -37.78
C LEU A 31 13.84 16.01 -38.84
N ALA A 32 15.11 16.15 -38.55
CA ALA A 32 16.10 16.60 -39.52
C ALA A 32 16.48 15.49 -40.53
N LEU A 33 16.34 14.20 -40.17
CA LEU A 33 16.72 13.09 -41.04
C LEU A 33 16.02 13.07 -42.42
N PRO A 34 14.66 13.23 -42.51
CA PRO A 34 13.95 13.27 -43.77
C PRO A 34 14.42 14.45 -44.67
N SER A 35 14.72 15.60 -44.06
CA SER A 35 15.22 16.78 -44.81
C SER A 35 16.59 16.52 -45.41
N LEU A 36 17.52 15.87 -44.67
CA LEU A 36 18.82 15.46 -45.21
C LEU A 36 18.69 14.41 -46.31
N ALA A 37 17.77 13.44 -46.16
CA ALA A 37 17.47 12.47 -47.22
C ALA A 37 17.03 13.17 -48.51
N ASN A 38 16.17 14.20 -48.43
CA ASN A 38 15.77 14.98 -49.57
C ASN A 38 16.95 15.69 -50.23
N SER A 39 17.90 16.20 -49.46
CA SER A 39 19.11 16.84 -50.00
C SER A 39 19.96 15.88 -50.84
N ILE A 40 19.95 14.58 -50.55
CA ILE A 40 20.62 13.56 -51.39
C ILE A 40 19.91 13.46 -52.75
N TYR A 41 18.56 13.36 -52.74
CA TYR A 41 17.78 13.28 -53.98
C TYR A 41 18.04 14.48 -54.91
N GLN A 42 18.06 15.69 -54.33
CA GLN A 42 18.36 16.92 -55.10
C GLN A 42 19.77 16.90 -55.70
N LYS A 43 20.78 16.60 -54.90
CA LYS A 43 22.19 16.55 -55.34
C LYS A 43 22.42 15.48 -56.40
N VAL A 44 21.74 14.33 -56.28
CA VAL A 44 21.82 13.25 -57.29
C VAL A 44 21.16 13.68 -58.60
N GLY A 45 20.01 14.37 -58.54
CA GLY A 45 19.28 14.85 -59.73
C GLY A 45 19.98 16.01 -60.46
N THR A 46 20.83 16.79 -59.79
CA THR A 46 21.51 17.99 -60.38
C THR A 46 22.99 17.76 -60.64
N ALA A 47 23.56 16.61 -60.35
CA ALA A 47 24.97 16.34 -60.44
C ALA A 47 25.45 16.14 -61.89
N ALA A 48 26.53 16.84 -62.24
CA ALA A 48 27.10 16.82 -63.58
C ALA A 48 28.04 15.62 -63.85
N SER A 49 28.48 14.89 -62.83
CA SER A 49 29.38 13.73 -62.95
C SER A 49 29.14 12.64 -61.91
N PRO A 50 29.45 11.35 -62.18
CA PRO A 50 29.32 10.26 -61.25
C PRO A 50 30.14 10.42 -59.95
N GLU A 51 31.27 11.09 -59.98
CA GLU A 51 32.10 11.36 -58.81
C GLU A 51 31.50 12.39 -57.87
N SER A 52 30.85 13.43 -58.41
CA SER A 52 30.11 14.43 -57.63
C SER A 52 28.91 13.83 -56.92
N VAL A 53 28.21 12.89 -57.60
CA VAL A 53 27.11 12.09 -56.97
C VAL A 53 27.64 11.28 -55.78
N ARG A 54 28.70 10.53 -56.00
CA ARG A 54 29.31 9.66 -54.97
C ARG A 54 29.73 10.47 -53.74
N THR A 55 30.41 11.59 -53.95
CA THR A 55 30.86 12.46 -52.83
C THR A 55 29.66 13.07 -52.08
N ALA A 56 28.64 13.54 -52.80
CA ALA A 56 27.44 14.10 -52.19
C ALA A 56 26.66 13.07 -51.36
N VAL A 57 26.52 11.83 -51.85
CA VAL A 57 25.85 10.73 -51.13
C VAL A 57 26.66 10.32 -49.89
N ILE A 58 27.96 10.18 -49.98
CA ILE A 58 28.81 9.83 -48.83
C ILE A 58 28.75 10.92 -47.76
N LEU A 59 28.89 12.19 -48.12
CA LEU A 59 28.90 13.30 -47.17
C LEU A 59 27.53 13.46 -46.47
N SER A 60 26.43 13.37 -47.22
CA SER A 60 25.09 13.44 -46.66
C SER A 60 24.77 12.21 -45.82
N GLY A 61 25.21 11.01 -46.21
CA GLY A 61 25.08 9.78 -45.45
C GLY A 61 25.83 9.83 -44.11
N LEU A 62 27.07 10.37 -44.12
CA LEU A 62 27.82 10.63 -42.89
C LEU A 62 27.10 11.65 -41.98
N GLY A 63 26.52 12.70 -42.56
CA GLY A 63 25.67 13.66 -41.81
C GLY A 63 24.46 13.01 -41.18
N MET A 64 23.75 12.13 -41.90
CA MET A 64 22.62 11.37 -41.37
C MET A 64 23.07 10.45 -40.22
N LEU A 65 24.20 9.76 -40.36
CA LEU A 65 24.77 8.92 -39.32
C LEU A 65 25.13 9.73 -38.08
N ALA A 66 25.76 10.89 -38.25
CA ALA A 66 26.08 11.79 -37.14
C ALA A 66 24.84 12.27 -36.38
N LEU A 67 23.77 12.67 -37.11
CA LEU A 67 22.49 13.04 -36.50
C LEU A 67 21.84 11.86 -35.78
N ALA A 68 21.86 10.67 -36.36
CA ALA A 68 21.33 9.46 -35.72
C ALA A 68 22.07 9.14 -34.40
N LEU A 69 23.40 9.25 -34.40
CA LEU A 69 24.22 9.06 -33.20
C LEU A 69 23.94 10.15 -32.13
N LEU A 70 23.77 11.40 -32.55
CA LEU A 70 23.41 12.50 -31.65
C LEU A 70 22.02 12.29 -31.04
N GLY A 71 21.04 11.87 -31.84
CA GLY A 71 19.72 11.51 -31.40
C GLY A 71 19.72 10.34 -30.40
N LEU A 72 20.50 9.29 -30.73
CA LEU A 72 20.72 8.15 -29.83
C LEU A 72 21.29 8.61 -28.47
N PHE A 73 22.31 9.48 -28.50
CA PHE A 73 22.87 10.03 -27.26
C PHE A 73 21.83 10.81 -26.46
N GLY A 74 21.06 11.69 -27.11
CA GLY A 74 19.92 12.41 -26.47
C GLY A 74 18.91 11.47 -25.84
N GLY A 75 18.51 10.42 -26.56
CA GLY A 75 17.58 9.40 -26.08
C GLY A 75 18.11 8.62 -24.88
N VAL A 76 19.38 8.19 -24.90
CA VAL A 76 20.02 7.49 -23.77
C VAL A 76 20.11 8.40 -22.53
N VAL A 77 20.49 9.67 -22.70
CA VAL A 77 20.54 10.65 -21.62
C VAL A 77 19.14 10.83 -21.00
N THR A 78 18.13 11.02 -21.83
CA THR A 78 16.74 11.15 -21.40
C THR A 78 16.26 9.92 -20.63
N MET A 79 16.52 8.72 -21.15
CA MET A 79 16.10 7.47 -20.53
C MET A 79 16.73 7.29 -19.15
N LYS A 80 18.05 7.51 -19.05
CA LYS A 80 18.82 7.38 -17.81
C LYS A 80 18.41 8.42 -16.76
N THR A 81 18.24 9.68 -17.17
CA THR A 81 17.87 10.77 -16.25
C THR A 81 16.42 10.67 -15.80
N SER A 82 15.46 10.38 -16.69
CA SER A 82 14.04 10.21 -16.33
C SER A 82 13.82 9.01 -15.41
N ALA A 83 14.51 7.88 -15.67
CA ALA A 83 14.47 6.72 -14.78
C ALA A 83 15.03 7.05 -13.39
N ASN A 84 16.17 7.74 -13.31
CA ASN A 84 16.79 8.12 -12.05
C ASN A 84 15.89 9.09 -11.25
N VAL A 85 15.30 10.08 -11.90
CA VAL A 85 14.36 11.03 -11.27
C VAL A 85 13.14 10.29 -10.72
N SER A 86 12.50 9.44 -11.51
CA SER A 86 11.30 8.71 -11.10
C SER A 86 11.58 7.73 -9.96
N GLN A 87 12.73 7.04 -9.97
CA GLN A 87 13.14 6.14 -8.88
C GLN A 87 13.42 6.90 -7.58
N ARG A 88 14.14 8.02 -7.64
CA ARG A 88 14.42 8.86 -6.46
C ARG A 88 13.15 9.48 -5.90
N PHE A 89 12.21 9.88 -6.75
CA PHE A 89 10.88 10.33 -6.34
C PHE A 89 10.15 9.23 -5.54
N ALA A 90 10.07 8.02 -6.09
CA ALA A 90 9.41 6.88 -5.44
C ALA A 90 10.10 6.47 -4.13
N TYR A 91 11.43 6.46 -4.11
CA TYR A 91 12.22 6.18 -2.89
C TYR A 91 11.87 7.13 -1.75
N ARG A 92 11.89 8.46 -2.02
CA ARG A 92 11.54 9.47 -1.01
C ARG A 92 10.10 9.34 -0.54
N LEU A 93 9.17 9.12 -1.48
CA LEU A 93 7.75 8.97 -1.18
C LEU A 93 7.49 7.75 -0.31
N ARG A 94 8.07 6.59 -0.65
CA ARG A 94 7.97 5.37 0.19
C ARG A 94 8.57 5.58 1.57
N GLY A 95 9.71 6.25 1.68
CA GLY A 95 10.35 6.57 2.97
C GLY A 95 9.47 7.41 3.87
N ASP A 96 8.85 8.47 3.35
CA ASP A 96 7.96 9.33 4.13
C ASP A 96 6.65 8.63 4.49
N MET A 97 6.08 7.83 3.56
CA MET A 97 4.90 7.02 3.85
C MET A 97 5.19 5.99 4.95
N TYR A 98 6.31 5.26 4.85
CA TYR A 98 6.69 4.27 5.86
C TYR A 98 6.86 4.92 7.23
N ARG A 99 7.58 6.06 7.30
CA ARG A 99 7.74 6.83 8.53
C ARG A 99 6.39 7.26 9.10
N LYS A 100 5.48 7.75 8.26
CA LYS A 100 4.15 8.15 8.69
C LYS A 100 3.34 6.99 9.24
N ILE A 101 3.29 5.86 8.53
CA ILE A 101 2.58 4.64 8.93
C ILE A 101 3.15 4.04 10.22
N SER A 102 4.48 4.10 10.42
CA SER A 102 5.11 3.61 11.64
C SER A 102 4.72 4.40 12.90
N HIS A 103 4.19 5.62 12.74
CA HIS A 103 3.67 6.42 13.83
C HIS A 103 2.13 6.40 13.95
N PHE A 104 1.45 5.64 13.11
CA PHE A 104 0.00 5.51 13.19
C PHE A 104 -0.42 4.87 14.51
N SER A 105 -1.52 5.36 15.06
CA SER A 105 -2.25 4.68 16.13
C SER A 105 -2.97 3.45 15.60
N PHE A 106 -3.46 2.61 16.48
CA PHE A 106 -4.30 1.48 16.09
C PHE A 106 -5.56 1.94 15.36
N LYS A 107 -6.18 3.06 15.80
CA LYS A 107 -7.33 3.67 15.11
C LYS A 107 -7.01 4.02 13.65
N ASN A 108 -5.84 4.60 13.38
CA ASN A 108 -5.41 4.89 12.01
C ASN A 108 -5.19 3.61 11.18
N ILE A 109 -4.61 2.56 11.79
CA ILE A 109 -4.38 1.27 11.11
C ILE A 109 -5.71 0.58 10.78
N ASP A 110 -6.67 0.60 11.70
CA ASP A 110 -8.01 0.02 11.51
C ASP A 110 -8.78 0.72 10.39
N GLN A 111 -8.64 2.05 10.27
CA GLN A 111 -9.26 2.84 9.20
C GLN A 111 -8.81 2.40 7.80
N PHE A 112 -7.53 2.08 7.63
CA PHE A 112 -6.96 1.78 6.29
C PHE A 112 -6.88 0.29 5.96
N SER A 113 -6.87 -0.60 6.91
CA SER A 113 -6.45 -2.00 6.83
C SER A 113 -4.98 -2.18 6.37
N THR A 114 -4.33 -3.23 6.85
CA THR A 114 -2.92 -3.54 6.52
C THR A 114 -2.73 -3.84 5.02
N ALA A 115 -3.70 -4.54 4.40
CA ALA A 115 -3.66 -4.87 2.97
C ALA A 115 -3.73 -3.61 2.10
N SER A 116 -4.60 -2.65 2.47
CA SER A 116 -4.71 -1.36 1.78
C SER A 116 -3.44 -0.53 1.88
N LEU A 117 -2.85 -0.41 3.08
CA LEU A 117 -1.58 0.31 3.30
C LEU A 117 -0.45 -0.31 2.48
N THR A 118 -0.35 -1.64 2.44
CA THR A 118 0.64 -2.35 1.64
C THR A 118 0.48 -2.03 0.15
N THR A 119 -0.75 -2.09 -0.38
CA THR A 119 -1.04 -1.76 -1.79
C THR A 119 -0.68 -0.31 -2.12
N ARG A 120 -0.99 0.63 -1.22
CA ARG A 120 -0.65 2.06 -1.39
C ARG A 120 0.86 2.29 -1.41
N MET A 121 1.63 1.60 -0.57
CA MET A 121 3.10 1.70 -0.53
C MET A 121 3.80 1.05 -1.72
N THR A 122 3.23 -0.01 -2.28
CA THR A 122 3.81 -0.78 -3.39
C THR A 122 3.25 -0.32 -4.73
N ASN A 123 2.04 -0.72 -5.07
CA ASN A 123 1.45 -0.55 -6.39
C ASN A 123 1.12 0.92 -6.71
N ASP A 124 0.55 1.68 -5.75
CA ASP A 124 0.18 3.07 -6.01
C ASP A 124 1.42 3.95 -6.19
N VAL A 125 2.45 3.78 -5.35
CA VAL A 125 3.72 4.50 -5.52
C VAL A 125 4.43 4.11 -6.81
N THR A 126 4.39 2.83 -7.22
CA THR A 126 4.95 2.39 -8.51
C THR A 126 4.19 3.01 -9.68
N THR A 127 2.87 3.11 -9.59
CA THR A 127 2.05 3.80 -10.60
C THR A 127 2.42 5.28 -10.70
N LEU A 128 2.58 5.97 -9.57
CA LEU A 128 3.05 7.37 -9.53
C LEU A 128 4.46 7.53 -10.11
N GLN A 129 5.37 6.62 -9.79
CA GLN A 129 6.71 6.58 -10.36
C GLN A 129 6.67 6.51 -11.90
N ASN A 130 5.83 5.61 -12.45
CA ASN A 130 5.66 5.46 -13.89
C ASN A 130 5.04 6.70 -14.53
N VAL A 131 4.09 7.34 -13.86
CA VAL A 131 3.51 8.62 -14.31
C VAL A 131 4.57 9.71 -14.35
N VAL A 132 5.40 9.84 -13.33
CA VAL A 132 6.51 10.83 -13.31
C VAL A 132 7.47 10.56 -14.48
N MET A 133 7.89 9.31 -14.68
CA MET A 133 8.76 8.93 -15.79
C MET A 133 8.12 9.25 -17.15
N MET A 134 6.84 8.93 -17.32
CA MET A 134 6.09 9.21 -18.54
C MET A 134 5.96 10.72 -18.79
N CYS A 135 5.68 11.51 -17.75
CA CYS A 135 5.62 12.96 -17.87
C CYS A 135 6.96 13.56 -18.34
N LEU A 136 8.07 13.09 -17.81
CA LEU A 136 9.40 13.57 -18.20
C LEU A 136 9.79 13.20 -19.65
N ARG A 137 9.18 12.15 -20.20
CA ARG A 137 9.45 11.66 -21.55
C ARG A 137 8.38 12.12 -22.55
N ILE A 138 7.15 11.68 -22.41
CA ILE A 138 6.09 11.86 -23.40
C ILE A 138 5.57 13.30 -23.38
N LEU A 139 5.37 13.89 -22.20
CA LEU A 139 4.83 15.26 -22.08
C LEU A 139 5.79 16.31 -22.65
N VAL A 140 7.10 16.02 -22.70
CA VAL A 140 8.11 16.88 -23.34
C VAL A 140 8.24 16.55 -24.82
N ARG A 141 8.30 15.24 -25.17
CA ARG A 141 8.50 14.79 -26.56
C ARG A 141 7.40 15.26 -27.50
N VAL A 142 6.15 15.06 -27.11
CA VAL A 142 5.02 15.33 -28.03
C VAL A 142 4.91 16.80 -28.43
N PRO A 143 4.92 17.78 -27.51
CA PRO A 143 4.95 19.19 -27.91
C PRO A 143 6.22 19.57 -28.68
N ALA A 144 7.40 19.04 -28.28
CA ALA A 144 8.65 19.32 -28.97
C ALA A 144 8.59 18.85 -30.43
N LEU A 145 8.19 17.60 -30.67
CA LEU A 145 8.04 17.07 -32.04
C LEU A 145 6.97 17.85 -32.83
N ALA A 146 5.84 18.19 -32.21
CA ALA A 146 4.79 18.94 -32.88
C ALA A 146 5.26 20.34 -33.33
N VAL A 147 5.96 21.06 -32.43
CA VAL A 147 6.49 22.40 -32.74
C VAL A 147 7.59 22.31 -33.79
N VAL A 148 8.57 21.41 -33.63
CA VAL A 148 9.69 21.26 -34.57
C VAL A 148 9.16 20.80 -35.95
N ALA A 149 8.26 19.81 -35.98
CA ALA A 149 7.65 19.35 -37.25
C ALA A 149 6.85 20.47 -37.95
N ALA A 150 6.09 21.28 -37.18
CA ALA A 150 5.38 22.43 -37.73
C ALA A 150 6.36 23.47 -38.32
N CYS A 151 7.45 23.79 -37.61
CA CYS A 151 8.48 24.71 -38.13
C CYS A 151 9.12 24.19 -39.42
N PHE A 152 9.47 22.91 -39.49
CA PHE A 152 10.01 22.30 -40.71
C PHE A 152 8.97 22.24 -41.83
N ALA A 153 7.72 21.92 -41.55
CA ALA A 153 6.64 21.91 -42.54
C ALA A 153 6.39 23.32 -43.15
N VAL A 154 6.33 24.35 -42.29
CA VAL A 154 6.20 25.75 -42.72
C VAL A 154 7.38 26.22 -43.55
N SER A 155 8.60 25.80 -43.23
CA SER A 155 9.79 26.16 -43.99
C SER A 155 9.82 25.54 -45.40
N ILE A 156 9.12 24.40 -45.61
CA ILE A 156 8.98 23.78 -46.94
C ILE A 156 7.90 24.48 -47.77
N ASN A 157 6.69 24.55 -47.23
CA ASN A 157 5.56 25.22 -47.92
C ASN A 157 4.51 25.74 -46.94
N PRO A 158 4.41 27.07 -46.71
CA PRO A 158 3.47 27.65 -45.77
C PRO A 158 1.99 27.39 -46.12
N LYS A 159 1.64 27.34 -47.42
CA LYS A 159 0.26 27.09 -47.89
C LYS A 159 -0.17 25.66 -47.58
N MET A 160 0.70 24.68 -47.82
CA MET A 160 0.43 23.29 -47.45
C MET A 160 0.37 23.11 -45.93
N SER A 161 1.20 23.80 -45.18
CA SER A 161 1.20 23.73 -43.71
C SER A 161 -0.09 24.29 -43.10
N ALA A 162 -0.74 25.27 -43.73
CA ALA A 162 -2.05 25.76 -43.28
C ALA A 162 -3.14 24.66 -43.25
N MET A 163 -3.00 23.63 -44.08
CA MET A 163 -3.90 22.46 -44.06
C MET A 163 -3.82 21.67 -42.75
N LEU A 164 -2.66 21.67 -42.06
CA LEU A 164 -2.52 21.01 -40.74
C LEU A 164 -3.45 21.64 -39.70
N LEU A 165 -3.75 22.95 -39.82
CA LEU A 165 -4.72 23.65 -38.96
C LEU A 165 -6.14 23.11 -39.10
N ILE A 166 -6.50 22.50 -40.24
CA ILE A 166 -7.81 21.86 -40.48
C ILE A 166 -7.76 20.39 -40.07
N LEU A 167 -6.67 19.67 -40.40
CA LEU A 167 -6.54 18.23 -40.12
C LEU A 167 -6.40 17.90 -38.65
N LEU A 168 -5.64 18.70 -37.89
CA LEU A 168 -5.44 18.49 -36.46
C LEU A 168 -6.75 18.53 -35.64
N PRO A 169 -7.63 19.52 -35.79
CA PRO A 169 -8.93 19.52 -35.10
C PRO A 169 -9.81 18.32 -35.45
N ILE A 170 -9.84 17.90 -36.72
CA ILE A 170 -10.61 16.71 -37.14
C ILE A 170 -10.12 15.48 -36.39
N LEU A 171 -8.80 15.27 -36.31
CA LEU A 171 -8.23 14.14 -35.60
C LEU A 171 -8.51 14.21 -34.10
N ILE A 172 -8.41 15.39 -33.49
CA ILE A 172 -8.74 15.60 -32.07
C ILE A 172 -10.21 15.21 -31.80
N VAL A 173 -11.14 15.60 -32.69
CA VAL A 173 -12.55 15.23 -32.56
C VAL A 173 -12.73 13.71 -32.65
N VAL A 174 -12.06 13.03 -33.58
CA VAL A 174 -12.13 11.56 -33.72
C VAL A 174 -11.60 10.87 -32.47
N VAL A 175 -10.45 11.30 -31.97
CA VAL A 175 -9.87 10.77 -30.70
C VAL A 175 -10.84 11.01 -29.52
N ALA A 176 -11.44 12.21 -29.45
CA ALA A 176 -12.41 12.51 -28.39
C ALA A 176 -13.66 11.63 -28.50
N CYS A 177 -14.16 11.35 -29.70
CA CYS A 177 -15.25 10.40 -29.92
C CYS A 177 -14.88 8.97 -29.47
N ILE A 178 -13.71 8.50 -29.84
CA ILE A 178 -13.21 7.17 -29.43
C ILE A 178 -13.15 7.06 -27.90
N LEU A 179 -12.61 8.08 -27.23
CA LEU A 179 -12.54 8.12 -25.78
C LEU A 179 -13.94 8.15 -25.14
N LYS A 180 -14.84 8.96 -25.68
CA LYS A 180 -16.23 9.10 -25.18
C LYS A 180 -17.00 7.77 -25.25
N PHE A 181 -16.88 7.01 -26.32
CA PHE A 181 -17.57 5.72 -26.49
C PHE A 181 -16.81 4.56 -25.86
N GLY A 182 -15.48 4.57 -25.89
CA GLY A 182 -14.65 3.49 -25.36
C GLY A 182 -14.62 3.44 -23.84
N PHE A 183 -14.50 4.58 -23.18
CA PHE A 183 -14.36 4.64 -21.72
C PHE A 183 -15.50 3.94 -20.94
N PRO A 184 -16.80 4.13 -21.27
CA PRO A 184 -17.88 3.41 -20.60
C PRO A 184 -17.83 1.90 -20.82
N MET A 185 -17.34 1.42 -21.97
CA MET A 185 -17.22 -0.02 -22.24
C MET A 185 -16.15 -0.65 -21.36
N PHE A 186 -15.02 0.04 -21.15
CA PHE A 186 -13.99 -0.40 -20.22
C PHE A 186 -14.46 -0.41 -18.77
N GLN A 187 -15.24 0.58 -18.37
CA GLN A 187 -15.83 0.58 -17.03
C GLN A 187 -16.77 -0.60 -16.80
N LYS A 188 -17.60 -0.94 -17.81
CA LYS A 188 -18.47 -2.13 -17.73
C LYS A 188 -17.65 -3.41 -17.66
N MET A 189 -16.61 -3.54 -18.48
CA MET A 189 -15.71 -4.69 -18.44
C MET A 189 -15.03 -4.82 -17.06
N GLN A 190 -14.57 -3.72 -16.47
CA GLN A 190 -13.97 -3.72 -15.13
C GLN A 190 -14.94 -4.25 -14.07
N LYS A 191 -16.21 -3.83 -14.10
CA LYS A 191 -17.24 -4.37 -13.18
C LYS A 191 -17.44 -5.87 -13.32
N LYS A 192 -17.31 -6.41 -14.56
CA LYS A 192 -17.39 -7.87 -14.78
C LYS A 192 -16.14 -8.61 -14.27
N ILE A 193 -14.94 -8.01 -14.41
CA ILE A 193 -13.72 -8.53 -13.79
C ILE A 193 -13.87 -8.58 -12.27
N ASP A 194 -14.38 -7.51 -11.65
CA ASP A 194 -14.61 -7.46 -10.21
C ASP A 194 -15.61 -8.54 -9.75
N ASN A 195 -16.64 -8.84 -10.57
CA ASN A 195 -17.59 -9.92 -10.29
C ASN A 195 -16.92 -11.29 -10.35
N VAL A 196 -16.10 -11.57 -11.38
CA VAL A 196 -15.34 -12.84 -11.46
C VAL A 196 -14.41 -12.98 -10.26
N ASN A 197 -13.66 -11.91 -9.92
CA ASN A 197 -12.77 -11.92 -8.76
C ASN A 197 -13.54 -12.21 -7.46
N ARG A 198 -14.73 -11.62 -7.27
CA ARG A 198 -15.59 -11.87 -6.11
C ARG A 198 -16.02 -13.35 -6.04
N VAL A 199 -16.47 -13.92 -7.15
CA VAL A 199 -16.88 -15.35 -7.22
C VAL A 199 -15.71 -16.26 -6.87
N VAL A 200 -14.53 -16.02 -7.45
CA VAL A 200 -13.32 -16.80 -7.15
C VAL A 200 -12.91 -16.67 -5.69
N GLN A 201 -12.90 -15.46 -5.15
CA GLN A 201 -12.53 -15.21 -3.76
C GLN A 201 -13.50 -15.88 -2.78
N GLU A 202 -14.81 -15.79 -3.04
CA GLU A 202 -15.85 -16.43 -2.24
C GLU A 202 -15.67 -17.97 -2.24
N ASN A 203 -15.43 -18.57 -3.40
CA ASN A 203 -15.17 -20.00 -3.53
C ASN A 203 -13.89 -20.42 -2.77
N LEU A 204 -12.77 -19.69 -2.94
CA LEU A 204 -11.51 -20.00 -2.27
C LEU A 204 -11.62 -19.91 -0.74
N ILE A 205 -12.30 -18.89 -0.22
CA ILE A 205 -12.54 -18.76 1.22
C ILE A 205 -13.45 -19.88 1.71
N GLY A 206 -14.52 -20.18 0.95
CA GLY A 206 -15.50 -21.20 1.27
C GLY A 206 -15.13 -22.62 0.84
N MET A 207 -13.92 -22.88 0.33
CA MET A 207 -13.55 -24.16 -0.30
C MET A 207 -13.83 -25.38 0.59
N ARG A 208 -13.61 -25.28 1.90
CA ARG A 208 -13.91 -26.36 2.85
C ARG A 208 -15.41 -26.66 2.91
N VAL A 209 -16.25 -25.64 2.85
CA VAL A 209 -17.71 -25.77 2.83
C VAL A 209 -18.17 -26.37 1.52
N VAL A 210 -17.65 -25.88 0.39
CA VAL A 210 -17.96 -26.42 -0.95
C VAL A 210 -17.65 -27.91 -1.02
N LYS A 211 -16.48 -28.32 -0.50
CA LYS A 211 -16.06 -29.74 -0.44
C LYS A 211 -16.93 -30.56 0.53
N ALA A 212 -17.21 -30.04 1.72
CA ALA A 212 -18.01 -30.75 2.71
C ALA A 212 -19.46 -31.00 2.26
N TYR A 213 -20.02 -30.12 1.44
CA TYR A 213 -21.40 -30.23 0.94
C TYR A 213 -21.48 -30.73 -0.50
N VAL A 214 -20.34 -31.10 -1.13
CA VAL A 214 -20.25 -31.61 -2.51
C VAL A 214 -20.99 -30.67 -3.49
N ARG A 215 -20.60 -29.39 -3.47
CA ARG A 215 -21.24 -28.34 -4.29
C ARG A 215 -20.31 -27.72 -5.34
N GLU A 216 -19.30 -28.49 -5.75
CA GLU A 216 -18.33 -28.04 -6.75
C GLU A 216 -18.98 -27.65 -8.08
N ASP A 217 -19.99 -28.44 -8.53
CA ASP A 217 -20.63 -28.17 -9.83
C ASP A 217 -21.42 -26.87 -9.79
N ARG A 218 -22.11 -26.57 -8.69
CA ARG A 218 -22.79 -25.28 -8.50
C ARG A 218 -21.81 -24.08 -8.55
N GLU A 219 -20.64 -24.22 -7.93
CA GLU A 219 -19.63 -23.16 -7.96
C GLU A 219 -18.96 -23.04 -9.33
N LYS A 220 -18.82 -24.14 -10.08
CA LYS A 220 -18.39 -24.10 -11.48
C LYS A 220 -19.40 -23.36 -12.36
N ASP A 221 -20.69 -23.67 -12.26
CA ASP A 221 -21.74 -22.99 -13.03
C ASP A 221 -21.73 -21.48 -12.72
N LYS A 222 -21.67 -21.09 -11.44
CA LYS A 222 -21.57 -19.70 -11.01
C LYS A 222 -20.33 -18.99 -11.58
N PHE A 223 -19.20 -19.69 -11.65
CA PHE A 223 -17.98 -19.18 -12.27
C PHE A 223 -18.11 -19.06 -13.80
N HIS A 224 -18.71 -20.06 -14.46
CA HIS A 224 -18.97 -20.03 -15.90
C HIS A 224 -19.85 -18.85 -16.29
N ASP A 225 -20.97 -18.64 -15.60
CA ASP A 225 -21.86 -17.49 -15.84
C ASP A 225 -21.12 -16.15 -15.72
N ALA A 226 -20.32 -15.98 -14.66
CA ALA A 226 -19.55 -14.77 -14.45
C ALA A 226 -18.43 -14.59 -15.51
N SER A 227 -17.80 -15.69 -15.93
CA SER A 227 -16.76 -15.71 -16.95
C SER A 227 -17.32 -15.43 -18.34
N ASP A 228 -18.46 -16.01 -18.70
CA ASP A 228 -19.14 -15.79 -19.97
C ASP A 228 -19.61 -14.34 -20.10
N ASP A 229 -20.15 -13.78 -19.04
CA ASP A 229 -20.50 -12.35 -18.95
C ASP A 229 -19.27 -11.45 -19.18
N LEU A 230 -18.13 -11.80 -18.57
CA LEU A 230 -16.86 -11.10 -18.77
C LEU A 230 -16.38 -11.23 -20.22
N ALA A 231 -16.42 -12.45 -20.77
CA ALA A 231 -16.01 -12.74 -22.14
C ALA A 231 -16.85 -11.95 -23.16
N ALA A 232 -18.17 -11.95 -22.97
CA ALA A 232 -19.09 -11.20 -23.84
C ALA A 232 -18.84 -9.68 -23.79
N GLN A 233 -18.64 -9.12 -22.58
CA GLN A 233 -18.32 -7.69 -22.43
C GLN A 233 -16.90 -7.38 -22.91
N GLY A 234 -15.95 -8.28 -22.68
CA GLY A 234 -14.57 -8.18 -23.16
C GLY A 234 -14.49 -8.19 -24.69
N ALA A 235 -15.24 -9.08 -25.35
CA ALA A 235 -15.33 -9.13 -26.81
C ALA A 235 -15.88 -7.82 -27.40
N LYS A 236 -16.90 -7.22 -26.79
CA LYS A 236 -17.44 -5.90 -27.21
C LYS A 236 -16.38 -4.78 -27.03
N ALA A 237 -15.68 -4.76 -25.91
CA ALA A 237 -14.64 -3.77 -25.65
C ALA A 237 -13.43 -3.97 -26.57
N ALA A 238 -12.99 -5.21 -26.78
CA ALA A 238 -11.91 -5.55 -27.70
C ALA A 238 -12.27 -5.23 -29.16
N GLY A 239 -13.51 -5.52 -29.58
CA GLY A 239 -14.01 -5.18 -30.92
C GLY A 239 -13.90 -3.69 -31.22
N LEU A 240 -14.21 -2.84 -30.25
CA LEU A 240 -14.03 -1.38 -30.41
C LEU A 240 -12.54 -1.04 -30.63
N ILE A 241 -11.63 -1.56 -29.79
CA ILE A 241 -10.19 -1.28 -29.90
C ILE A 241 -9.64 -1.74 -31.24
N VAL A 242 -10.00 -2.98 -31.64
CA VAL A 242 -9.54 -3.55 -32.91
C VAL A 242 -10.04 -2.72 -34.11
N THR A 243 -11.22 -2.14 -34.02
CA THR A 243 -11.76 -1.26 -35.07
C THR A 243 -11.10 0.12 -35.08
N VAL A 244 -10.66 0.63 -33.94
CA VAL A 244 -10.01 1.95 -33.84
C VAL A 244 -8.73 2.02 -34.67
N MET A 245 -7.87 1.01 -34.61
CA MET A 245 -6.58 1.02 -35.33
C MET A 245 -6.75 1.09 -36.86
N PRO A 246 -7.59 0.26 -37.53
CA PRO A 246 -7.87 0.38 -38.95
C PRO A 246 -8.48 1.73 -39.35
N VAL A 247 -9.42 2.26 -38.53
CA VAL A 247 -10.01 3.59 -38.79
C VAL A 247 -8.96 4.69 -38.74
N MET A 248 -8.09 4.67 -37.73
CA MET A 248 -7.02 5.64 -37.62
C MET A 248 -5.97 5.48 -38.75
N MET A 249 -5.63 4.24 -39.14
CA MET A 249 -4.80 3.99 -40.32
C MET A 249 -5.42 4.49 -41.62
N LEU A 250 -6.73 4.26 -41.81
CA LEU A 250 -7.45 4.77 -42.98
C LEU A 250 -7.38 6.31 -43.03
N MET A 251 -7.62 6.97 -41.90
CA MET A 251 -7.54 8.45 -41.83
C MET A 251 -6.13 8.95 -42.12
N LEU A 252 -5.11 8.31 -41.51
CA LEU A 252 -3.70 8.66 -41.73
C LEU A 252 -3.34 8.52 -43.21
N ASN A 253 -3.70 7.40 -43.84
CA ASN A 253 -3.42 7.19 -45.27
C ASN A 253 -4.21 8.14 -46.16
N ALA A 254 -5.47 8.45 -45.83
CA ALA A 254 -6.26 9.45 -46.56
C ALA A 254 -5.58 10.83 -46.52
N VAL A 255 -5.06 11.25 -45.37
CA VAL A 255 -4.29 12.49 -45.23
C VAL A 255 -3.02 12.45 -46.07
N VAL A 256 -2.29 11.32 -46.02
CA VAL A 256 -1.05 11.15 -46.82
C VAL A 256 -1.36 11.22 -48.31
N VAL A 257 -2.40 10.53 -48.80
CA VAL A 257 -2.82 10.60 -50.20
C VAL A 257 -3.19 12.05 -50.60
N PHE A 258 -3.89 12.76 -49.71
CA PHE A 258 -4.24 14.16 -49.97
C PHE A 258 -3.01 15.08 -50.02
N VAL A 259 -2.02 14.85 -49.16
CA VAL A 259 -0.72 15.56 -49.17
C VAL A 259 0.02 15.31 -50.49
N TYR A 260 0.09 14.05 -50.96
CA TYR A 260 0.71 13.73 -52.23
C TYR A 260 -0.03 14.34 -53.40
N TYR A 261 -1.39 14.30 -53.42
CA TYR A 261 -2.19 14.90 -54.47
C TYR A 261 -1.98 16.41 -54.54
N LYS A 262 -2.10 17.14 -53.44
CA LYS A 262 -1.87 18.59 -53.41
C LYS A 262 -0.39 18.95 -53.67
N GLY A 263 0.54 18.19 -53.12
CA GLY A 263 1.99 18.36 -53.36
C GLY A 263 2.36 18.18 -54.84
N ALA A 264 1.72 17.22 -55.53
CA ALA A 264 1.93 17.02 -56.97
C ALA A 264 1.42 18.22 -57.79
N LEU A 265 0.28 18.82 -57.41
CA LEU A 265 -0.21 20.03 -58.05
C LEU A 265 0.72 21.23 -57.84
N GLU A 266 1.22 21.44 -56.63
CA GLU A 266 2.19 22.51 -56.32
C GLU A 266 3.56 22.26 -57.02
N ALA A 267 3.97 21.01 -57.17
CA ALA A 267 5.18 20.65 -57.90
C ALA A 267 5.04 20.93 -59.40
N ASN A 268 3.85 20.60 -59.99
CA ASN A 268 3.57 20.91 -61.38
C ASN A 268 3.51 22.44 -61.64
N ALA A 269 3.14 23.21 -60.62
CA ALA A 269 3.14 24.68 -60.66
C ALA A 269 4.56 25.28 -60.39
N GLY A 270 5.59 24.47 -60.20
CA GLY A 270 6.96 24.90 -59.96
C GLY A 270 7.21 25.51 -58.56
N VAL A 271 6.23 25.37 -57.63
CA VAL A 271 6.31 25.95 -56.29
C VAL A 271 6.99 25.03 -55.29
N MET A 272 7.03 23.71 -55.55
CA MET A 272 7.55 22.69 -54.66
C MET A 272 8.31 21.62 -55.43
N GLU A 273 9.37 21.06 -54.85
CA GLU A 273 10.11 19.95 -55.43
C GLU A 273 9.46 18.60 -55.05
N VAL A 274 9.55 17.61 -55.95
CA VAL A 274 8.95 16.27 -55.75
C VAL A 274 9.48 15.60 -54.45
N GLY A 275 10.76 15.75 -54.16
CA GLY A 275 11.36 15.20 -52.92
C GLY A 275 10.80 15.83 -51.63
N GLN A 276 10.46 17.12 -51.69
CA GLN A 276 9.87 17.84 -50.53
C GLN A 276 8.48 17.33 -50.17
N ILE A 277 7.71 16.75 -51.12
CA ILE A 277 6.40 16.14 -50.85
C ILE A 277 6.54 14.98 -49.89
N SER A 278 7.53 14.12 -50.11
CA SER A 278 7.76 12.96 -49.23
C SER A 278 8.23 13.36 -47.81
N VAL A 279 9.07 14.42 -47.72
CA VAL A 279 9.50 14.99 -46.44
C VAL A 279 8.29 15.58 -45.69
N PHE A 280 7.45 16.37 -46.38
CA PHE A 280 6.24 16.94 -45.78
C PHE A 280 5.26 15.86 -45.32
N ALA A 281 5.04 14.82 -46.13
CA ALA A 281 4.24 13.65 -45.74
C ALA A 281 4.77 12.97 -44.45
N SER A 282 6.09 12.84 -44.35
CA SER A 282 6.74 12.27 -43.15
C SER A 282 6.46 13.10 -41.90
N TYR A 283 6.51 14.43 -41.98
CA TYR A 283 6.20 15.31 -40.84
C TYR A 283 4.74 15.19 -40.42
N VAL A 284 3.82 15.14 -41.41
CA VAL A 284 2.40 14.94 -41.12
C VAL A 284 2.15 13.61 -40.42
N ILE A 285 2.75 12.51 -40.89
CA ILE A 285 2.65 11.19 -40.26
C ILE A 285 3.15 11.25 -38.82
N GLN A 286 4.29 11.88 -38.55
CA GLN A 286 4.84 12.00 -37.22
C GLN A 286 3.95 12.82 -36.29
N ILE A 287 3.39 13.94 -36.74
CA ILE A 287 2.45 14.74 -35.95
C ILE A 287 1.23 13.89 -35.57
N LEU A 288 0.67 13.15 -36.52
CA LEU A 288 -0.53 12.32 -36.30
C LEU A 288 -0.24 11.17 -35.32
N MET A 289 0.92 10.49 -35.45
CA MET A 289 1.33 9.42 -34.54
C MET A 289 1.55 9.93 -33.12
N ASN A 290 2.17 11.10 -32.96
CA ASN A 290 2.36 11.72 -31.65
C ASN A 290 1.04 12.11 -30.96
N LEU A 291 0.05 12.55 -31.73
CA LEU A 291 -1.28 12.86 -31.20
C LEU A 291 -1.99 11.61 -30.64
N MET A 292 -1.78 10.44 -31.26
CA MET A 292 -2.29 9.15 -30.75
C MET A 292 -1.66 8.80 -29.40
N MET A 293 -0.36 9.09 -29.20
CA MET A 293 0.32 8.82 -27.92
C MET A 293 -0.25 9.64 -26.76
N ILE A 294 -0.74 10.87 -27.01
CA ILE A 294 -1.39 11.71 -25.98
C ILE A 294 -2.63 11.00 -25.39
N SER A 295 -3.41 10.33 -26.20
CA SER A 295 -4.62 9.64 -25.76
C SER A 295 -4.34 8.54 -24.75
N MET A 296 -3.29 7.75 -24.98
CA MET A 296 -2.84 6.71 -24.03
C MET A 296 -2.28 7.33 -22.73
N MET A 297 -1.61 8.47 -22.85
CA MET A 297 -1.07 9.20 -21.71
C MET A 297 -2.17 9.72 -20.76
N LEU A 298 -3.28 10.24 -21.29
CA LEU A 298 -4.39 10.75 -20.48
C LEU A 298 -4.99 9.67 -19.57
N LEU A 299 -5.11 8.43 -20.06
CA LEU A 299 -5.59 7.31 -19.25
C LEU A 299 -4.66 6.99 -18.09
N GLN A 300 -3.34 7.01 -18.34
CA GLN A 300 -2.33 6.78 -17.29
C GLN A 300 -2.30 7.92 -16.26
N LEU A 301 -2.48 9.16 -16.70
CA LEU A 301 -2.59 10.31 -15.79
C LEU A 301 -3.83 10.21 -14.89
N ALA A 302 -4.96 9.76 -15.42
CA ALA A 302 -6.18 9.53 -14.64
C ALA A 302 -5.96 8.46 -13.55
N ARG A 303 -5.33 7.33 -13.91
CA ARG A 303 -4.93 6.30 -12.93
C ARG A 303 -3.95 6.85 -11.89
N GLY A 304 -2.94 7.60 -12.33
CA GLY A 304 -1.98 8.25 -11.46
C GLY A 304 -2.63 9.22 -10.48
N LYS A 305 -3.67 9.95 -10.92
CA LYS A 305 -4.45 10.83 -10.03
C LYS A 305 -5.11 10.01 -8.92
N ALA A 306 -5.82 8.95 -9.24
CA ALA A 306 -6.48 8.10 -8.25
C ALA A 306 -5.49 7.50 -7.23
N CYS A 307 -4.35 6.98 -7.72
CA CYS A 307 -3.28 6.47 -6.84
C CYS A 307 -2.68 7.58 -5.97
N GLY A 308 -2.48 8.77 -6.55
CA GLY A 308 -1.95 9.93 -5.84
C GLY A 308 -2.88 10.43 -4.74
N ASP A 309 -4.18 10.43 -4.95
CA ASP A 309 -5.15 10.83 -3.95
C ASP A 309 -5.12 9.85 -2.75
N ARG A 310 -5.06 8.53 -2.99
CA ARG A 310 -4.91 7.51 -1.93
C ARG A 310 -3.60 7.62 -1.15
N VAL A 311 -2.49 7.93 -1.83
CA VAL A 311 -1.19 8.14 -1.17
C VAL A 311 -1.21 9.40 -0.32
N VAL A 312 -1.78 10.48 -0.83
CA VAL A 312 -1.91 11.76 -0.11
C VAL A 312 -2.83 11.62 1.09
N GLU A 313 -3.89 10.83 1.02
CA GLU A 313 -4.76 10.50 2.15
C GLU A 313 -3.95 9.92 3.32
N VAL A 314 -3.07 8.93 3.07
CA VAL A 314 -2.18 8.37 4.11
C VAL A 314 -1.23 9.43 4.70
N LEU A 315 -0.64 10.28 3.85
CA LEU A 315 0.28 11.33 4.30
C LEU A 315 -0.41 12.44 5.10
N ASP A 316 -1.68 12.70 4.80
CA ASP A 316 -2.48 13.75 5.44
C ASP A 316 -3.19 13.28 6.71
N THR A 317 -3.33 11.98 6.91
CA THR A 317 -3.99 11.42 8.10
C THR A 317 -3.35 11.97 9.37
N GLU A 318 -4.13 12.55 10.23
CA GLU A 318 -3.68 13.01 11.54
C GLU A 318 -3.42 11.81 12.45
N ILE A 319 -2.32 11.89 13.19
CA ILE A 319 -1.98 10.90 14.22
C ILE A 319 -2.62 11.39 15.50
N ASP A 320 -3.65 10.69 15.95
CA ASP A 320 -4.45 11.07 17.11
C ASP A 320 -3.71 10.86 18.44
N ILE A 321 -2.85 9.84 18.53
CA ILE A 321 -2.07 9.54 19.73
C ILE A 321 -0.63 10.04 19.55
N THR A 322 -0.32 11.15 20.21
CA THR A 322 1.00 11.78 20.19
C THR A 322 1.45 12.12 21.61
N ASN A 323 2.74 12.37 21.79
CA ASN A 323 3.25 12.89 23.05
C ASN A 323 2.70 14.31 23.33
N PRO A 324 2.33 14.62 24.58
CA PRO A 324 1.99 15.98 24.99
C PRO A 324 3.21 16.90 24.90
N GLN A 325 3.00 18.21 24.94
CA GLN A 325 4.10 19.19 24.88
C GLN A 325 5.11 19.04 26.03
N ASN A 326 4.63 18.69 27.22
CA ASN A 326 5.44 18.42 28.42
C ASN A 326 5.12 17.01 28.92
N PRO A 327 5.74 15.96 28.35
CA PRO A 327 5.45 14.60 28.73
C PRO A 327 5.96 14.26 30.12
N TYR A 328 5.13 13.59 30.91
CA TYR A 328 5.50 13.07 32.20
C TYR A 328 6.41 11.84 32.03
N LEU A 329 7.57 11.86 32.69
CA LEU A 329 8.51 10.76 32.76
C LEU A 329 8.50 10.20 34.19
N PRO A 330 8.08 8.93 34.43
CA PRO A 330 8.03 8.36 35.76
C PRO A 330 9.44 8.01 36.25
N GLU A 331 9.84 8.52 37.43
CA GLU A 331 11.13 8.21 38.03
C GLU A 331 11.14 6.82 38.69
N ASN A 332 10.05 6.42 39.35
CA ASN A 332 9.93 5.15 40.04
C ASN A 332 8.49 4.59 39.93
N PRO A 333 8.12 4.03 38.77
CA PRO A 333 6.76 3.53 38.55
C PRO A 333 6.46 2.31 39.43
N LYS A 334 5.30 2.32 40.08
CA LYS A 334 4.79 1.22 40.91
C LYS A 334 3.82 0.31 40.15
N GLY A 335 3.13 0.83 39.16
CA GLY A 335 2.22 0.08 38.30
C GLY A 335 0.78 -0.01 38.83
N GLY A 336 0.34 0.90 39.69
CA GLY A 336 -1.05 1.01 40.08
C GLY A 336 -1.89 1.56 38.92
N VAL A 337 -3.05 0.98 38.64
CA VAL A 337 -3.95 1.38 37.54
C VAL A 337 -5.32 1.74 38.08
N GLU A 338 -5.86 2.89 37.65
CA GLU A 338 -7.18 3.34 38.05
C GLU A 338 -7.96 3.82 36.83
N PHE A 339 -9.19 3.32 36.71
CA PHE A 339 -10.17 3.81 35.74
C PHE A 339 -11.21 4.68 36.47
N ARG A 340 -11.44 5.89 35.98
CA ARG A 340 -12.39 6.85 36.54
C ARG A 340 -13.44 7.20 35.50
N ASP A 341 -14.61 6.61 35.60
CA ASP A 341 -15.80 6.88 34.78
C ASP A 341 -15.46 6.82 33.26
N VAL A 342 -14.79 5.74 32.86
CA VAL A 342 -14.25 5.58 31.50
C VAL A 342 -15.31 5.01 30.58
N SER A 343 -15.59 5.76 29.47
CA SER A 343 -16.34 5.25 28.33
C SER A 343 -15.46 5.22 27.09
N PHE A 344 -15.69 4.24 26.21
CA PHE A 344 -14.89 4.06 24.99
C PHE A 344 -15.69 3.52 23.82
N LYS A 345 -15.43 4.08 22.62
CA LYS A 345 -15.88 3.57 21.32
C LYS A 345 -14.80 3.69 20.25
N TYR A 346 -14.74 2.73 19.32
CA TYR A 346 -13.76 2.74 18.23
C TYR A 346 -14.05 3.83 17.21
N ASN A 347 -15.30 4.06 16.86
CA ASN A 347 -15.72 5.08 15.90
C ASN A 347 -16.32 6.29 16.58
N THR A 348 -15.59 7.39 16.64
CA THR A 348 -16.03 8.64 17.26
C THR A 348 -16.88 9.53 16.34
N GLU A 349 -16.95 9.23 15.02
CA GLU A 349 -17.66 10.06 14.01
C GLU A 349 -19.04 9.52 13.63
N GLY A 350 -19.49 8.36 14.16
CA GLY A 350 -20.75 7.71 13.81
C GLY A 350 -21.68 7.41 15.00
N HIS A 351 -22.92 7.00 14.69
CA HIS A 351 -23.87 6.45 15.65
C HIS A 351 -23.50 5.00 16.02
N GLY A 352 -22.34 4.81 16.65
CA GLY A 352 -21.95 3.51 17.21
C GLY A 352 -22.20 3.50 18.71
N ASP A 353 -22.68 2.37 19.25
CA ASP A 353 -22.82 2.16 20.68
C ASP A 353 -21.46 2.18 21.38
N ASP A 354 -21.42 2.62 22.62
CA ASP A 354 -20.22 2.58 23.44
C ASP A 354 -19.84 1.11 23.69
N ILE A 355 -18.57 0.79 23.48
CA ILE A 355 -18.03 -0.57 23.76
C ILE A 355 -17.75 -0.74 25.25
N LEU A 356 -17.43 0.37 25.92
CA LEU A 356 -17.27 0.45 27.38
C LEU A 356 -18.05 1.65 27.88
N GLU A 357 -18.81 1.46 28.94
CA GLU A 357 -19.65 2.49 29.54
C GLU A 357 -19.39 2.61 31.05
N HIS A 358 -19.02 3.81 31.47
CA HIS A 358 -18.88 4.18 32.89
C HIS A 358 -18.01 3.23 33.72
N ILE A 359 -16.90 2.75 33.14
CA ILE A 359 -16.00 1.82 33.81
C ILE A 359 -15.22 2.53 34.92
N SER A 360 -15.35 2.02 36.15
CA SER A 360 -14.61 2.53 37.31
C SER A 360 -14.10 1.38 38.18
N PHE A 361 -12.79 1.29 38.36
CA PHE A 361 -12.14 0.33 39.27
C PHE A 361 -10.70 0.78 39.55
N THR A 362 -10.10 0.17 40.58
CA THR A 362 -8.71 0.41 40.96
C THR A 362 -7.97 -0.92 41.15
N ALA A 363 -6.82 -1.05 40.49
CA ALA A 363 -5.85 -2.13 40.67
C ALA A 363 -4.62 -1.56 41.41
N LYS A 364 -4.33 -2.08 42.59
CA LYS A 364 -3.15 -1.67 43.37
C LYS A 364 -1.87 -2.28 42.77
N PRO A 365 -0.70 -1.65 42.98
CA PRO A 365 0.57 -2.21 42.56
C PRO A 365 0.74 -3.67 43.06
N GLY A 366 1.17 -4.56 42.18
CA GLY A 366 1.39 -5.96 42.46
C GLY A 366 0.15 -6.85 42.51
N GLN A 367 -1.06 -6.31 42.31
CA GLN A 367 -2.30 -7.10 42.27
C GLN A 367 -2.48 -7.84 40.95
N ILE A 368 -3.12 -8.99 41.03
CA ILE A 368 -3.58 -9.77 39.88
C ILE A 368 -5.07 -9.52 39.68
N ILE A 369 -5.43 -8.96 38.53
CA ILE A 369 -6.78 -8.62 38.15
C ILE A 369 -7.25 -9.59 37.06
N GLY A 370 -8.25 -10.39 37.39
CA GLY A 370 -8.96 -11.24 36.42
C GLY A 370 -10.07 -10.46 35.71
N ILE A 371 -10.23 -10.66 34.40
CA ILE A 371 -11.33 -10.05 33.64
C ILE A 371 -12.09 -11.17 32.93
N VAL A 372 -13.35 -11.33 33.27
CA VAL A 372 -14.26 -12.35 32.72
C VAL A 372 -15.51 -11.71 32.12
N GLY A 373 -16.18 -12.40 31.21
CA GLY A 373 -17.40 -11.96 30.58
C GLY A 373 -17.63 -12.61 29.23
N GLY A 374 -18.78 -12.36 28.63
CA GLY A 374 -19.15 -12.87 27.31
C GLY A 374 -18.22 -12.45 26.16
N THR A 375 -18.35 -13.11 25.01
CA THR A 375 -17.62 -12.69 23.80
C THR A 375 -18.17 -11.34 23.32
N GLY A 376 -17.28 -10.38 23.04
CA GLY A 376 -17.68 -9.06 22.55
C GLY A 376 -18.00 -8.02 23.62
N CYS A 377 -18.01 -8.36 24.93
CA CYS A 377 -18.34 -7.42 26.02
C CYS A 377 -17.26 -6.35 26.32
N GLY A 378 -16.22 -6.20 25.51
CA GLY A 378 -15.24 -5.11 25.64
C GLY A 378 -13.97 -5.42 26.45
N LYS A 379 -13.69 -6.69 26.84
CA LYS A 379 -12.50 -7.07 27.64
C LYS A 379 -11.17 -6.60 27.07
N SER A 380 -10.89 -6.91 25.80
CA SER A 380 -9.65 -6.49 25.12
C SER A 380 -9.62 -4.97 24.93
N SER A 381 -10.77 -4.34 24.67
CA SER A 381 -10.86 -2.87 24.56
C SER A 381 -10.45 -2.19 25.87
N LEU A 382 -10.88 -2.73 27.02
CA LEU A 382 -10.55 -2.18 28.34
C LEU A 382 -9.02 -2.21 28.57
N VAL A 383 -8.36 -3.33 28.37
CA VAL A 383 -6.92 -3.43 28.64
C VAL A 383 -6.07 -2.66 27.62
N ASN A 384 -6.58 -2.45 26.41
CA ASN A 384 -5.88 -1.66 25.37
C ASN A 384 -5.79 -0.16 25.70
N LEU A 385 -6.62 0.34 26.61
CA LEU A 385 -6.56 1.71 27.10
C LEU A 385 -5.37 1.94 28.06
N ILE A 386 -4.90 0.91 28.76
CA ILE A 386 -3.79 1.00 29.74
C ILE A 386 -2.47 1.41 29.03
N PRO A 387 -2.00 0.73 27.95
CA PRO A 387 -0.81 1.14 27.20
C PRO A 387 -1.08 2.29 26.24
N ARG A 388 -2.26 2.94 26.33
CA ARG A 388 -2.69 3.99 25.42
C ARG A 388 -2.55 3.59 23.96
N LEU A 389 -3.08 2.41 23.59
CA LEU A 389 -3.24 2.02 22.17
C LEU A 389 -4.44 2.74 21.54
N TYR A 390 -5.42 3.10 22.38
CA TYR A 390 -6.52 3.98 22.10
C TYR A 390 -6.69 4.95 23.27
N ASP A 391 -7.26 6.12 23.04
CA ASP A 391 -7.66 7.06 24.09
C ASP A 391 -9.13 6.82 24.49
N ALA A 392 -9.44 6.95 25.78
CA ALA A 392 -10.81 6.92 26.26
C ALA A 392 -11.64 8.06 25.66
N THR A 393 -12.90 7.78 25.31
CA THR A 393 -13.83 8.79 24.78
C THR A 393 -14.27 9.74 25.89
N GLN A 394 -14.52 9.20 27.10
CA GLN A 394 -14.85 9.95 28.30
C GLN A 394 -14.10 9.36 29.50
N GLY A 395 -13.97 10.15 30.57
CA GLY A 395 -13.28 9.73 31.77
C GLY A 395 -11.74 9.76 31.64
N GLN A 396 -11.08 9.05 32.55
CA GLN A 396 -9.62 9.04 32.67
C GLN A 396 -9.11 7.66 33.05
N VAL A 397 -8.03 7.21 32.39
CA VAL A 397 -7.22 6.07 32.81
C VAL A 397 -5.95 6.63 33.44
N LEU A 398 -5.69 6.27 34.70
CA LEU A 398 -4.52 6.74 35.43
C LEU A 398 -3.60 5.57 35.75
N ILE A 399 -2.31 5.83 35.66
CA ILE A 399 -1.26 4.95 36.15
C ILE A 399 -0.49 5.71 37.22
N ASP A 400 -0.38 5.12 38.42
CA ASP A 400 0.23 5.75 39.59
C ASP A 400 -0.33 7.18 39.86
N GLY A 401 -1.63 7.38 39.62
CA GLY A 401 -2.34 8.64 39.82
C GLY A 401 -2.20 9.68 38.72
N VAL A 402 -1.44 9.39 37.65
CA VAL A 402 -1.22 10.28 36.50
C VAL A 402 -1.98 9.75 35.28
N ASP A 403 -2.72 10.63 34.59
CA ASP A 403 -3.46 10.26 33.36
C ASP A 403 -2.50 9.78 32.26
N VAL A 404 -2.81 8.66 31.63
CA VAL A 404 -2.00 8.05 30.56
C VAL A 404 -1.75 9.02 29.39
N ARG A 405 -2.64 9.97 29.16
CA ARG A 405 -2.48 11.02 28.12
C ARG A 405 -1.38 12.02 28.42
N LYS A 406 -0.92 12.12 29.65
CA LYS A 406 0.16 13.01 30.07
C LYS A 406 1.55 12.38 30.02
N TYR A 407 1.61 11.06 29.95
CA TYR A 407 2.88 10.32 29.88
C TYR A 407 3.61 10.53 28.55
N ASP A 408 4.94 10.42 28.59
CA ASP A 408 5.71 10.06 27.42
C ASP A 408 5.32 8.65 26.95
N LEU A 409 4.93 8.51 25.69
CA LEU A 409 4.42 7.23 25.15
C LEU A 409 5.46 6.10 25.22
N THR A 410 6.73 6.43 25.04
CA THR A 410 7.80 5.43 25.11
C THR A 410 7.97 4.96 26.55
N ALA A 411 8.09 5.89 27.49
CA ALA A 411 8.22 5.57 28.91
C ALA A 411 7.00 4.80 29.44
N LEU A 412 5.77 5.21 29.04
CA LEU A 412 4.54 4.50 29.38
C LEU A 412 4.58 3.05 28.89
N ARG A 413 4.89 2.85 27.61
CA ARG A 413 4.89 1.52 27.01
C ARG A 413 6.07 0.66 27.44
N GLU A 414 7.19 1.26 27.84
CA GLU A 414 8.33 0.52 28.38
C GLU A 414 8.03 -0.13 29.72
N MET A 415 7.22 0.46 30.58
CA MET A 415 6.83 -0.14 31.85
C MET A 415 5.68 -1.16 31.74
N ILE A 416 5.09 -1.33 30.56
CA ILE A 416 3.97 -2.25 30.31
C ILE A 416 4.41 -3.38 29.39
N GLY A 417 4.18 -4.64 29.80
CA GLY A 417 4.28 -5.83 28.96
C GLY A 417 2.91 -6.24 28.48
N VAL A 418 2.77 -6.53 27.19
CA VAL A 418 1.48 -6.95 26.61
C VAL A 418 1.64 -8.24 25.82
N VAL A 419 0.82 -9.22 26.10
CA VAL A 419 0.61 -10.42 25.28
C VAL A 419 -0.78 -10.31 24.66
N LEU A 420 -0.82 -10.06 23.36
CA LEU A 420 -2.07 -9.86 22.61
C LEU A 420 -2.75 -11.20 22.31
N GLN A 421 -4.06 -11.21 22.15
CA GLN A 421 -4.84 -12.38 21.77
C GLN A 421 -4.31 -13.03 20.47
N LYS A 422 -3.95 -12.22 19.47
CA LYS A 422 -3.29 -12.70 18.25
C LYS A 422 -1.78 -12.70 18.42
N ASN A 423 -1.22 -13.87 18.66
CA ASN A 423 0.21 -14.06 18.85
C ASN A 423 0.99 -13.86 17.56
N VAL A 424 1.78 -12.79 17.45
CA VAL A 424 2.57 -12.45 16.27
C VAL A 424 4.05 -12.60 16.58
N LEU A 425 4.73 -13.45 15.79
CA LEU A 425 6.19 -13.59 15.76
C LEU A 425 6.72 -13.02 14.45
N PHE A 426 7.88 -12.41 14.51
CA PHE A 426 8.55 -11.84 13.34
C PHE A 426 9.52 -12.85 12.71
N SER A 427 9.79 -12.71 11.43
CA SER A 427 10.86 -13.46 10.76
C SER A 427 12.20 -13.15 11.41
N GLY A 428 13.05 -14.16 11.58
CA GLY A 428 14.28 -14.09 12.30
C GLY A 428 14.39 -15.22 13.32
N THR A 429 15.39 -15.24 14.18
CA THR A 429 15.59 -16.32 15.16
C THR A 429 14.62 -16.22 16.35
N ILE A 430 14.45 -17.31 17.08
CA ILE A 430 13.71 -17.32 18.36
C ILE A 430 14.32 -16.29 19.32
N LYS A 431 15.64 -16.28 19.43
CA LYS A 431 16.40 -15.35 20.26
C LYS A 431 16.11 -13.89 19.92
N GLU A 432 16.13 -13.51 18.63
CA GLU A 432 15.78 -12.17 18.17
C GLU A 432 14.34 -11.81 18.52
N ASN A 433 13.42 -12.75 18.42
CA ASN A 433 12.02 -12.54 18.78
C ASN A 433 11.83 -12.26 20.27
N ILE A 434 12.60 -12.88 21.15
CA ILE A 434 12.55 -12.60 22.60
C ILE A 434 13.19 -11.24 22.90
N ARG A 435 14.29 -10.87 22.22
CA ARG A 435 14.95 -9.56 22.36
C ARG A 435 14.09 -8.35 21.98
N TRP A 436 12.96 -8.56 21.32
CA TRP A 436 11.98 -7.49 21.14
C TRP A 436 11.44 -6.93 22.47
N GLY A 437 11.41 -7.74 23.52
CA GLY A 437 11.04 -7.29 24.86
C GLY A 437 12.13 -6.45 25.55
N LYS A 438 13.41 -6.82 25.34
CA LYS A 438 14.59 -6.13 25.90
C LYS A 438 15.75 -6.25 24.92
N LYS A 439 16.09 -5.13 24.24
CA LYS A 439 17.07 -5.11 23.14
C LYS A 439 18.44 -5.66 23.54
N ASP A 440 18.91 -5.30 24.74
CA ASP A 440 20.23 -5.64 25.26
C ASP A 440 20.19 -6.87 26.19
N ALA A 441 19.17 -7.74 26.04
CA ALA A 441 19.05 -8.95 26.83
C ALA A 441 20.21 -9.90 26.60
N THR A 442 20.80 -10.40 27.70
CA THR A 442 21.82 -11.45 27.64
C THR A 442 21.18 -12.79 27.29
N ASP A 443 22.03 -13.77 26.93
CA ASP A 443 21.53 -15.11 26.60
C ASP A 443 20.93 -15.81 27.83
N GLU A 444 21.49 -15.56 29.01
CA GLU A 444 21.00 -16.05 30.30
C GLU A 444 19.60 -15.46 30.61
N GLU A 445 19.39 -14.18 30.40
CA GLU A 445 18.08 -13.53 30.58
C GLU A 445 17.03 -14.11 29.61
N ILE A 446 17.42 -14.37 28.34
CA ILE A 446 16.54 -14.99 27.35
C ILE A 446 16.14 -16.40 27.79
N VAL A 447 17.09 -17.20 28.25
CA VAL A 447 16.84 -18.55 28.76
C VAL A 447 15.93 -18.51 29.98
N ALA A 448 16.18 -17.62 30.93
CA ALA A 448 15.38 -17.47 32.15
C ALA A 448 13.91 -17.06 31.80
N ALA A 449 13.72 -16.12 30.87
CA ALA A 449 12.40 -15.73 30.42
C ALA A 449 11.67 -16.88 29.73
N CYS A 450 12.37 -17.68 28.92
CA CYS A 450 11.79 -18.86 28.27
C CYS A 450 11.47 -19.98 29.26
N GLN A 451 12.28 -20.17 30.30
CA GLN A 451 11.96 -21.11 31.37
C GLN A 451 10.71 -20.68 32.13
N ALA A 452 10.62 -19.40 32.50
CA ALA A 452 9.47 -18.85 33.17
C ALA A 452 8.17 -18.99 32.35
N ALA A 453 8.26 -18.83 31.01
CA ALA A 453 7.16 -19.02 30.09
C ALA A 453 6.94 -20.48 29.63
N GLN A 454 7.63 -21.45 30.22
CA GLN A 454 7.60 -22.89 29.84
C GLN A 454 7.90 -23.10 28.35
N ALA A 455 8.78 -22.24 27.78
CA ALA A 455 9.19 -22.31 26.39
C ALA A 455 10.53 -23.00 26.16
N HIS A 456 11.39 -23.09 27.18
CA HIS A 456 12.77 -23.56 27.11
C HIS A 456 12.91 -24.95 26.48
N ASP A 457 12.14 -25.92 26.98
CA ASP A 457 12.27 -27.32 26.55
C ASP A 457 11.96 -27.52 25.08
N PHE A 458 10.88 -26.92 24.58
CA PHE A 458 10.55 -27.05 23.15
C PHE A 458 11.51 -26.23 22.25
N VAL A 459 12.11 -25.16 22.78
CA VAL A 459 13.12 -24.40 22.04
C VAL A 459 14.39 -25.22 21.89
N LEU A 460 14.84 -25.89 22.94
CA LEU A 460 16.00 -26.79 22.87
C LEU A 460 15.75 -28.01 21.97
N ALA A 461 14.50 -28.46 21.85
CA ALA A 461 14.14 -29.55 20.94
C ALA A 461 14.18 -29.12 19.46
N GLN A 462 14.31 -27.83 19.16
CA GLN A 462 14.47 -27.36 17.77
C GLN A 462 15.89 -27.64 17.27
N PRO A 463 16.12 -27.88 15.97
CA PRO A 463 17.41 -28.25 15.40
C PRO A 463 18.56 -27.27 15.72
N LYS A 464 18.27 -25.99 15.87
CA LYS A 464 19.24 -24.93 16.20
C LYS A 464 18.97 -24.26 17.55
N GLY A 465 18.11 -24.85 18.41
CA GLY A 465 17.74 -24.27 19.70
C GLY A 465 17.20 -22.82 19.53
N TYR A 466 17.78 -21.90 20.29
CA TYR A 466 17.42 -20.46 20.26
C TYR A 466 17.76 -19.75 18.95
N ASP A 467 18.67 -20.27 18.14
CA ASP A 467 19.05 -19.75 16.82
C ASP A 467 18.19 -20.34 15.69
N THR A 468 17.11 -21.04 16.03
CA THR A 468 16.14 -21.55 15.04
C THR A 468 15.42 -20.39 14.37
N ASP A 469 15.45 -20.38 13.02
CA ASP A 469 14.78 -19.39 12.20
C ASP A 469 13.27 -19.58 12.21
N LEU A 470 12.54 -18.52 12.48
CA LEU A 470 11.09 -18.45 12.39
C LEU A 470 10.66 -17.89 11.02
N SER A 471 9.74 -18.59 10.39
CA SER A 471 9.08 -18.08 9.19
C SER A 471 8.14 -16.90 9.53
N GLN A 472 7.69 -16.18 8.52
CA GLN A 472 6.75 -15.06 8.69
C GLN A 472 5.53 -15.49 9.52
N GLY A 473 5.28 -14.78 10.63
CA GLY A 473 4.20 -15.11 11.57
C GLY A 473 4.44 -16.39 12.39
N GLY A 474 5.67 -16.94 12.37
CA GLY A 474 6.01 -18.18 13.10
C GLY A 474 5.22 -19.40 12.61
N LEU A 475 4.91 -19.51 11.30
CA LEU A 475 4.09 -20.58 10.74
C LEU A 475 4.66 -21.99 10.96
N ASN A 476 5.94 -22.10 11.30
CA ASN A 476 6.64 -23.33 11.64
C ASN A 476 6.50 -23.75 13.11
N LEU A 477 5.71 -23.01 13.91
CA LEU A 477 5.43 -23.32 15.31
C LEU A 477 3.95 -23.59 15.54
N SER A 478 3.63 -24.42 16.54
CA SER A 478 2.25 -24.60 17.00
C SER A 478 1.71 -23.35 17.70
N GLY A 479 0.36 -23.23 17.82
CA GLY A 479 -0.27 -22.10 18.51
C GLY A 479 0.23 -21.90 19.93
N GLY A 480 0.31 -22.96 20.73
CA GLY A 480 0.82 -22.92 22.11
C GLY A 480 2.31 -22.58 22.20
N GLN A 481 3.14 -23.00 21.24
CA GLN A 481 4.55 -22.61 21.17
C GLN A 481 4.70 -21.12 20.87
N LYS A 482 3.95 -20.57 19.90
CA LYS A 482 3.92 -19.12 19.63
C LYS A 482 3.51 -18.32 20.85
N GLN A 483 2.48 -18.77 21.54
CA GLN A 483 1.94 -18.14 22.72
C GLN A 483 2.96 -18.04 23.84
N ARG A 484 3.65 -19.15 24.14
CA ARG A 484 4.72 -19.19 25.17
C ARG A 484 5.91 -18.28 24.80
N LEU A 485 6.28 -18.17 23.52
CA LEU A 485 7.32 -17.22 23.11
C LEU A 485 6.86 -15.75 23.25
N CYS A 486 5.59 -15.44 22.96
CA CYS A 486 5.04 -14.10 23.19
C CYS A 486 4.99 -13.75 24.69
N ILE A 487 4.68 -14.74 25.56
CA ILE A 487 4.75 -14.59 27.01
C ILE A 487 6.20 -14.32 27.44
N ALA A 488 7.19 -15.13 26.99
CA ALA A 488 8.60 -14.93 27.29
C ALA A 488 9.08 -13.52 26.86
N ARG A 489 8.65 -13.05 25.67
CA ARG A 489 8.93 -11.70 25.16
C ARG A 489 8.38 -10.60 26.09
N ALA A 490 7.21 -10.79 26.68
CA ALA A 490 6.63 -9.83 27.62
C ALA A 490 7.32 -9.90 28.99
N MET A 491 7.70 -11.09 29.45
CA MET A 491 8.33 -11.32 30.74
C MET A 491 9.78 -10.77 30.82
N ILE A 492 10.58 -10.93 29.77
CA ILE A 492 11.99 -10.46 29.74
C ILE A 492 12.10 -8.94 29.95
N LYS A 493 11.02 -8.22 29.72
CA LYS A 493 10.94 -6.79 29.91
C LYS A 493 10.93 -6.37 31.39
N HIS A 494 10.61 -7.29 32.30
CA HIS A 494 10.35 -7.03 33.71
C HIS A 494 9.40 -5.84 33.93
N PRO A 495 8.18 -5.89 33.34
CA PRO A 495 7.27 -4.76 33.32
C PRO A 495 6.68 -4.50 34.70
N LYS A 496 6.24 -3.26 34.95
CA LYS A 496 5.44 -2.90 36.14
C LYS A 496 3.98 -3.27 36.00
N ILE A 497 3.49 -3.33 34.77
CA ILE A 497 2.13 -3.79 34.43
C ILE A 497 2.26 -4.85 33.34
N LEU A 498 1.64 -6.01 33.54
CA LEU A 498 1.61 -7.09 32.54
C LEU A 498 0.15 -7.35 32.14
N ILE A 499 -0.10 -7.32 30.83
CA ILE A 499 -1.43 -7.58 30.27
C ILE A 499 -1.36 -8.88 29.47
N LEU A 500 -2.24 -9.83 29.83
CA LEU A 500 -2.36 -11.14 29.21
C LEU A 500 -3.78 -11.24 28.60
N ASP A 501 -3.91 -10.92 27.30
CA ASP A 501 -5.20 -10.98 26.61
C ASP A 501 -5.38 -12.35 25.96
N ASP A 502 -6.20 -13.21 26.61
CA ASP A 502 -6.49 -14.60 26.20
C ASP A 502 -5.22 -15.41 25.84
N SER A 503 -4.15 -15.15 26.59
CA SER A 503 -2.80 -15.54 26.25
C SER A 503 -2.46 -16.99 26.62
N THR A 504 -3.39 -17.76 27.16
CA THR A 504 -3.19 -19.17 27.53
C THR A 504 -4.18 -20.14 26.88
N SER A 505 -5.08 -19.63 26.04
CA SER A 505 -6.16 -20.42 25.41
C SER A 505 -5.67 -21.57 24.51
N ALA A 506 -4.49 -21.46 23.92
CA ALA A 506 -3.87 -22.51 23.09
C ALA A 506 -2.83 -23.36 23.85
N VAL A 507 -2.66 -23.14 25.17
CA VAL A 507 -1.76 -23.90 26.03
C VAL A 507 -2.56 -24.92 26.82
N ASP A 508 -2.00 -26.10 27.06
CA ASP A 508 -2.63 -27.12 27.90
C ASP A 508 -2.70 -26.67 29.38
N THR A 509 -3.67 -27.19 30.12
CA THR A 509 -3.97 -26.78 31.48
C THR A 509 -2.80 -26.96 32.46
N ALA A 510 -1.99 -28.00 32.27
CA ALA A 510 -0.84 -28.25 33.13
C ALA A 510 0.28 -27.24 32.92
N THR A 511 0.56 -26.91 31.64
CA THR A 511 1.55 -25.87 31.28
C THR A 511 1.06 -24.47 31.69
N GLU A 512 -0.24 -24.17 31.53
CA GLU A 512 -0.85 -22.92 32.00
C GLU A 512 -0.68 -22.75 33.51
N ALA A 513 -0.93 -23.79 34.31
CA ALA A 513 -0.73 -23.77 35.78
C ALA A 513 0.72 -23.43 36.14
N LYS A 514 1.71 -24.02 35.45
CA LYS A 514 3.14 -23.73 35.67
C LYS A 514 3.53 -22.30 35.28
N ILE A 515 2.99 -21.79 34.17
CA ILE A 515 3.21 -20.40 33.75
C ILE A 515 2.64 -19.46 34.81
N ARG A 516 1.46 -19.73 35.32
CA ARG A 516 0.81 -18.96 36.38
C ARG A 516 1.60 -18.98 37.68
N GLU A 517 2.09 -20.16 38.13
CA GLU A 517 2.97 -20.29 39.28
C GLU A 517 4.25 -19.45 39.10
N SER A 518 4.81 -19.45 37.92
CA SER A 518 5.96 -18.62 37.55
C SER A 518 5.66 -17.12 37.68
N PHE A 519 4.46 -16.68 37.32
CA PHE A 519 4.04 -15.28 37.53
C PHE A 519 4.00 -14.91 38.99
N TYR A 520 3.37 -15.71 39.84
CA TYR A 520 3.30 -15.46 41.29
C TYR A 520 4.69 -15.44 41.96
N LYS A 521 5.64 -16.24 41.46
CA LYS A 521 6.99 -16.32 42.00
C LYS A 521 7.88 -15.16 41.57
N ASN A 522 7.85 -14.81 40.28
CA ASN A 522 8.85 -13.93 39.67
C ASN A 522 8.36 -12.47 39.49
N PHE A 523 7.05 -12.20 39.63
CA PHE A 523 6.46 -10.91 39.31
C PHE A 523 5.60 -10.36 40.48
N LYS A 524 6.09 -10.50 41.72
CA LYS A 524 5.37 -10.04 42.94
C LYS A 524 5.06 -8.53 42.96
N ASP A 525 5.95 -7.73 42.33
CA ASP A 525 5.81 -6.27 42.26
C ASP A 525 5.18 -5.79 40.91
N THR A 526 4.65 -6.71 40.11
CA THR A 526 4.03 -6.42 38.82
C THR A 526 2.51 -6.53 38.93
N THR A 527 1.81 -5.51 38.53
CA THR A 527 0.33 -5.57 38.40
C THR A 527 -0.03 -6.36 37.16
N VAL A 528 -0.80 -7.43 37.29
CA VAL A 528 -1.13 -8.34 36.20
C VAL A 528 -2.59 -8.28 35.85
N PHE A 529 -2.91 -8.01 34.58
CA PHE A 529 -4.27 -8.10 34.05
C PHE A 529 -4.39 -9.37 33.20
N ILE A 530 -5.32 -10.26 33.57
CA ILE A 530 -5.56 -11.52 32.87
C ILE A 530 -6.97 -11.51 32.29
N ILE A 531 -7.07 -11.41 30.98
CA ILE A 531 -8.34 -11.71 30.28
C ILE A 531 -8.36 -13.20 30.03
N ALA A 532 -9.33 -13.89 30.58
CA ALA A 532 -9.49 -15.32 30.41
C ALA A 532 -10.90 -15.69 29.93
N GLN A 533 -10.94 -16.68 29.04
CA GLN A 533 -12.19 -17.33 28.67
C GLN A 533 -12.59 -18.38 29.70
N ARG A 534 -11.60 -18.97 30.42
CA ARG A 534 -11.81 -19.97 31.48
C ARG A 534 -11.70 -19.33 32.85
N VAL A 535 -12.70 -19.53 33.69
CA VAL A 535 -12.69 -19.02 35.08
C VAL A 535 -11.51 -19.59 35.88
N SER A 536 -11.11 -20.86 35.62
CA SER A 536 -9.96 -21.49 36.28
C SER A 536 -8.66 -20.71 36.13
N SER A 537 -8.52 -19.92 35.07
CA SER A 537 -7.31 -19.09 34.82
C SER A 537 -7.24 -17.86 35.73
N VAL A 538 -8.37 -17.38 36.24
CA VAL A 538 -8.47 -16.17 37.08
C VAL A 538 -9.01 -16.42 38.49
N GLN A 539 -9.32 -17.67 38.82
CA GLN A 539 -9.90 -18.04 40.12
C GLN A 539 -9.04 -17.60 41.32
N ALA A 540 -7.72 -17.60 41.17
CA ALA A 540 -6.77 -17.17 42.19
C ALA A 540 -6.38 -15.69 42.09
N ALA A 541 -7.08 -14.88 41.28
CA ALA A 541 -6.81 -13.44 41.17
C ALA A 541 -7.25 -12.71 42.46
N ASP A 542 -6.51 -11.66 42.82
CA ASP A 542 -6.83 -10.82 43.98
C ASP A 542 -8.19 -10.10 43.80
N GLN A 543 -8.53 -9.79 42.55
CA GLN A 543 -9.76 -9.14 42.17
C GLN A 543 -10.20 -9.62 40.77
N ILE A 544 -11.48 -9.92 40.63
CA ILE A 544 -12.08 -10.32 39.35
C ILE A 544 -13.09 -9.25 38.95
N LEU A 545 -12.99 -8.77 37.72
CA LEU A 545 -13.96 -7.88 37.09
C LEU A 545 -14.88 -8.71 36.19
N VAL A 546 -16.18 -8.68 36.47
CA VAL A 546 -17.21 -9.31 35.64
C VAL A 546 -17.75 -8.26 34.69
N LEU A 547 -17.38 -8.39 33.40
CA LEU A 547 -17.79 -7.45 32.36
C LEU A 547 -18.93 -8.04 31.54
N ASP A 548 -20.01 -7.28 31.39
CA ASP A 548 -21.14 -7.65 30.56
C ASP A 548 -21.73 -6.40 29.92
N ASP A 549 -21.98 -6.50 28.61
CA ASP A 549 -22.51 -5.40 27.77
C ASP A 549 -21.80 -4.05 28.00
N GLY A 550 -20.47 -4.06 27.96
CA GLY A 550 -19.65 -2.86 28.13
C GLY A 550 -19.56 -2.28 29.54
N GLN A 551 -20.21 -2.88 30.54
CA GLN A 551 -20.27 -2.40 31.93
C GLN A 551 -19.69 -3.41 32.91
N ILE A 552 -19.14 -2.93 34.02
CA ILE A 552 -18.74 -3.80 35.13
C ILE A 552 -19.99 -4.17 35.96
N LYS A 553 -20.36 -5.44 35.94
CA LYS A 553 -21.51 -5.98 36.69
C LYS A 553 -21.13 -6.58 38.06
N GLY A 554 -19.84 -6.72 38.32
CA GLY A 554 -19.35 -7.19 39.61
C GLY A 554 -17.86 -7.05 39.77
N ILE A 555 -17.40 -6.79 40.98
CA ILE A 555 -15.99 -6.70 41.38
C ILE A 555 -15.84 -7.43 42.71
N GLY A 556 -14.90 -8.38 42.77
CA GLY A 556 -14.64 -9.12 44.03
C GLY A 556 -13.67 -10.28 43.83
N THR A 557 -13.47 -11.07 44.87
CA THR A 557 -12.77 -12.35 44.80
C THR A 557 -13.66 -13.42 44.18
N HIS A 558 -13.08 -14.55 43.80
CA HIS A 558 -13.84 -15.70 43.30
C HIS A 558 -15.00 -16.11 44.26
N GLU A 559 -14.72 -16.19 45.55
CA GLU A 559 -15.70 -16.59 46.57
C GLU A 559 -16.82 -15.57 46.72
N GLN A 560 -16.48 -14.27 46.76
CA GLN A 560 -17.46 -13.20 46.84
C GLN A 560 -18.40 -13.18 45.62
N LEU A 561 -17.82 -13.23 44.40
CA LEU A 561 -18.62 -13.22 43.18
C LEU A 561 -19.44 -14.49 43.00
N LEU A 562 -18.93 -15.64 43.47
CA LEU A 562 -19.70 -16.88 43.47
C LEU A 562 -20.89 -16.83 44.47
N ALA A 563 -20.79 -16.04 45.54
CA ALA A 563 -21.87 -15.84 46.49
C ALA A 563 -22.92 -14.81 45.99
N ASP A 564 -22.46 -13.68 45.42
CA ASP A 564 -23.32 -12.50 45.27
C ASP A 564 -23.62 -12.13 43.81
N ASN A 565 -22.91 -12.71 42.79
CA ASN A 565 -23.09 -12.30 41.38
C ASN A 565 -23.66 -13.42 40.52
N GLU A 566 -24.88 -13.24 40.01
CA GLU A 566 -25.56 -14.27 39.20
C GLU A 566 -24.88 -14.53 37.87
N ILE A 567 -24.37 -13.49 37.20
CA ILE A 567 -23.67 -13.61 35.89
C ILE A 567 -22.41 -14.45 36.11
N TYR A 568 -21.64 -14.19 37.16
CA TYR A 568 -20.43 -14.96 37.45
C TYR A 568 -20.76 -16.43 37.79
N LYS A 569 -21.81 -16.68 38.58
CA LYS A 569 -22.30 -18.04 38.86
C LYS A 569 -22.67 -18.79 37.59
N GLU A 570 -23.38 -18.13 36.68
CA GLU A 570 -23.77 -18.72 35.40
C GLU A 570 -22.54 -19.11 34.58
N ILE A 571 -21.56 -18.22 34.45
CA ILE A 571 -20.29 -18.47 33.73
C ILE A 571 -19.58 -19.69 34.35
N VAL A 572 -19.43 -19.75 35.68
CA VAL A 572 -18.78 -20.84 36.39
C VAL A 572 -19.54 -22.16 36.19
N THR A 573 -20.86 -22.15 36.36
CA THR A 573 -21.70 -23.34 36.25
C THR A 573 -21.69 -23.91 34.81
N THR A 574 -21.78 -23.03 33.82
CA THR A 574 -21.75 -23.43 32.41
C THR A 574 -20.41 -24.06 32.03
N GLN A 575 -19.30 -23.49 32.51
CA GLN A 575 -17.96 -24.06 32.27
C GLN A 575 -17.74 -25.37 33.04
N ALA A 576 -18.26 -25.53 34.22
CA ALA A 576 -18.21 -26.79 34.99
C ALA A 576 -18.96 -27.93 34.29
N LYS A 577 -20.15 -27.66 33.73
CA LYS A 577 -20.92 -28.63 32.96
C LYS A 577 -20.24 -29.08 31.67
N GLY A 578 -19.59 -28.16 30.94
CA GLY A 578 -18.86 -28.49 29.71
C GLY A 578 -17.52 -29.25 29.91
N VAL A 579 -17.08 -29.44 31.15
CA VAL A 579 -15.90 -30.29 31.51
C VAL A 579 -16.32 -31.71 31.92
N SER A 580 -17.61 -31.92 32.22
CA SER A 580 -18.16 -33.19 32.68
C SER A 580 -18.83 -34.03 31.55
N GLU A 581 -18.92 -33.52 30.34
CA GLU A 581 -19.25 -34.25 29.09
C GLU A 581 -17.95 -34.47 28.26
#